data_c1bbb52e044eb80f7e725dedb8cabb92
#
_entry.id   c1bbb52e044eb80f7e725dedb8cabb92
#
_cell.length_a   1.000
_cell.length_b   1.000
_cell.length_c   1.000
_cell.angle_alpha   90.00
_cell.angle_beta   90.00
_cell.angle_gamma   90.00
#
_symmetry.space_group_name_H-M   'P 1'
#
loop_
_entity.id
_entity.type
_entity.pdbx_description
1 polymer ?
#
loop_
_entity_poly.entity_id
_entity_poly.type
_entity_poly.pdbx_seq_one_letter_code
_entity_poly.pdbx_strand_id
1 'polypeptide(L)'
;MSTRNDTREPVHAGYLYVHFKRETENGEQIYFALSDGDDPLHFEDLNDGRPVLYSTRGERGVRDPHIVRSPKGDRFYLVATDLRVYSSDDWERLQRHGSRSIMIWESQDLVDWGEGRLVEVAPPEAGNTWAPESIWDPEQQAYLVHWSSTLYDNPEHEGQSYNRIMYATTRDFRSFSEPRVWIDRGWQTIDATVTEHDGLYYRFAKDERPRGEGAPHGKSVFSETSTSLAAHGWTPLAEGIGLGAISQGEGPLVYKSNSEQKWFLWIDEFTPERRYVAFETTDLASGEWTPSRDVRLPRDPCHGVVLPVTADEYHRLSSAWTDAPRR
;
A
#
# COMPACT_ATOMS: atom_id res chain seq x y z
N MET A 1 6.50 -42.38 -3.19
CA MET A 1 7.52 -41.56 -2.53
C MET A 1 7.13 -40.13 -2.73
N SER A 2 6.54 -39.51 -1.69
CA SER A 2 6.10 -38.11 -1.72
C SER A 2 7.31 -37.25 -1.38
N THR A 3 7.84 -36.52 -2.33
CA THR A 3 8.83 -35.48 -2.08
C THR A 3 8.08 -34.33 -1.40
N ARG A 4 8.23 -34.22 -0.08
CA ARG A 4 7.92 -32.99 0.63
C ARG A 4 8.85 -31.92 0.06
N ASN A 5 8.29 -30.98 -0.69
CA ASN A 5 8.98 -29.72 -0.95
C ASN A 5 9.19 -29.06 0.42
N ASP A 6 10.41 -29.06 0.89
CA ASP A 6 10.86 -28.33 2.07
C ASP A 6 10.99 -26.84 1.66
N THR A 7 9.85 -26.20 1.49
CA THR A 7 9.81 -24.75 1.27
C THR A 7 9.94 -24.08 2.64
N ARG A 8 11.19 -24.02 3.17
CA ARG A 8 11.48 -23.09 4.27
C ARG A 8 11.19 -21.69 3.76
N GLU A 9 10.45 -20.92 4.54
CA GLU A 9 10.31 -19.49 4.27
C GLU A 9 11.71 -18.86 4.10
N PRO A 10 11.89 -17.96 3.14
CA PRO A 10 13.17 -17.30 2.95
C PRO A 10 13.57 -16.56 4.23
N VAL A 11 14.84 -16.71 4.64
CA VAL A 11 15.38 -15.93 5.77
C VAL A 11 15.57 -14.51 5.28
N HIS A 12 14.83 -13.58 5.87
CA HIS A 12 14.97 -12.15 5.60
C HIS A 12 16.11 -11.54 6.45
N ALA A 13 16.73 -10.50 5.95
CA ALA A 13 17.89 -9.84 6.57
C ALA A 13 17.73 -8.30 6.61
N GLY A 14 16.59 -7.79 6.25
CA GLY A 14 16.27 -6.37 6.26
C GLY A 14 14.93 -6.10 5.60
N TYR A 15 14.68 -4.82 5.33
CA TYR A 15 13.41 -4.34 4.78
C TYR A 15 13.64 -3.27 3.71
N LEU A 16 12.86 -3.34 2.64
CA LEU A 16 12.74 -2.30 1.64
C LEU A 16 11.44 -1.52 1.87
N TYR A 17 11.55 -0.22 2.15
CA TYR A 17 10.40 0.69 2.19
C TYR A 17 10.26 1.37 0.84
N VAL A 18 9.12 1.17 0.19
CA VAL A 18 8.74 1.77 -1.09
C VAL A 18 7.67 2.80 -0.82
N HIS A 19 7.90 4.06 -1.22
CA HIS A 19 7.01 5.16 -0.89
C HIS A 19 7.02 6.24 -1.97
N PHE A 20 6.15 7.21 -1.84
CA PHE A 20 6.24 8.50 -2.54
C PHE A 20 6.52 9.62 -1.53
N LYS A 21 6.77 10.81 -2.00
CA LYS A 21 6.98 12.00 -1.16
C LYS A 21 5.86 13.03 -1.40
N ARG A 22 5.92 14.15 -0.68
CA ARG A 22 4.89 15.22 -0.76
C ARG A 22 4.77 15.82 -2.17
N GLU A 23 3.74 16.60 -2.40
CA GLU A 23 3.40 17.28 -3.64
C GLU A 23 4.48 18.33 -4.02
N THR A 24 5.55 17.86 -4.61
CA THR A 24 6.66 18.66 -5.18
C THR A 24 6.91 18.22 -6.62
N GLU A 25 7.79 18.89 -7.35
CA GLU A 25 8.06 18.60 -8.76
C GLU A 25 8.30 17.11 -9.04
N ASN A 26 9.07 16.45 -8.19
CA ASN A 26 9.38 15.01 -8.31
C ASN A 26 8.90 14.19 -7.11
N GLY A 27 8.16 14.77 -6.16
CA GLY A 27 7.75 14.07 -4.94
C GLY A 27 6.77 12.93 -5.21
N GLU A 28 5.87 13.11 -6.17
CA GLU A 28 4.90 12.11 -6.60
C GLU A 28 5.51 11.15 -7.63
N GLN A 29 6.59 10.48 -7.22
CA GLN A 29 7.31 9.43 -7.93
C GLN A 29 7.68 8.32 -6.93
N ILE A 30 8.29 7.23 -7.39
CA ILE A 30 8.63 6.09 -6.53
C ILE A 30 10.01 6.27 -5.91
N TYR A 31 10.07 6.23 -4.60
CA TYR A 31 11.28 6.28 -3.79
C TYR A 31 11.48 4.96 -3.05
N PHE A 32 12.73 4.60 -2.87
CA PHE A 32 13.14 3.45 -2.09
C PHE A 32 13.98 3.89 -0.90
N ALA A 33 13.74 3.24 0.24
CA ALA A 33 14.60 3.35 1.41
C ALA A 33 14.90 1.93 1.94
N LEU A 34 16.10 1.74 2.44
CA LEU A 34 16.54 0.45 2.96
C LEU A 34 16.72 0.55 4.48
N SER A 35 16.34 -0.50 5.19
CA SER A 35 16.54 -0.56 6.64
C SER A 35 18.00 -0.61 7.03
N ASP A 36 18.34 -0.22 8.27
CA ASP A 36 19.66 -0.44 8.86
C ASP A 36 19.78 -1.90 9.30
N GLY A 37 20.28 -2.75 8.41
CA GLY A 37 20.26 -4.21 8.61
C GLY A 37 18.82 -4.72 8.79
N ASP A 38 18.61 -5.55 9.82
CA ASP A 38 17.28 -6.12 10.15
C ASP A 38 16.45 -5.23 11.10
N ASP A 39 16.78 -3.94 11.22
CA ASP A 39 16.00 -3.01 12.03
C ASP A 39 14.70 -2.60 11.30
N PRO A 40 13.52 -2.92 11.83
CA PRO A 40 12.25 -2.65 11.15
C PRO A 40 11.80 -1.19 11.20
N LEU A 41 12.46 -0.31 11.96
CA LEU A 41 12.03 1.07 12.21
C LEU A 41 13.04 2.14 11.77
N HIS A 42 14.24 1.74 11.33
CA HIS A 42 15.28 2.66 10.89
C HIS A 42 15.54 2.49 9.38
N PHE A 43 15.21 3.50 8.58
CA PHE A 43 15.34 3.48 7.13
C PHE A 43 16.11 4.68 6.60
N GLU A 44 16.96 4.44 5.61
CA GLU A 44 17.70 5.46 4.89
C GLU A 44 17.34 5.46 3.40
N ASP A 45 17.20 6.66 2.81
CA ASP A 45 16.91 6.82 1.38
C ASP A 45 17.98 6.13 0.53
N LEU A 46 17.56 5.35 -0.47
CA LEU A 46 18.40 4.91 -1.58
C LEU A 46 18.48 5.99 -2.67
N ASN A 47 19.37 5.83 -3.64
CA ASN A 47 19.56 6.73 -4.79
C ASN A 47 19.75 8.21 -4.40
N ASP A 48 20.45 8.49 -3.29
CA ASP A 48 20.65 9.85 -2.73
C ASP A 48 19.32 10.60 -2.50
N GLY A 49 18.24 9.90 -2.14
CA GLY A 49 16.92 10.48 -1.91
C GLY A 49 16.21 10.99 -3.16
N ARG A 50 16.65 10.54 -4.35
CA ARG A 50 15.99 10.79 -5.64
C ARG A 50 15.04 9.63 -5.98
N PRO A 51 14.01 9.88 -6.82
CA PRO A 51 13.14 8.79 -7.27
C PRO A 51 13.93 7.67 -7.96
N VAL A 52 13.52 6.44 -7.70
CA VAL A 52 14.04 5.23 -8.35
C VAL A 52 13.26 4.96 -9.65
N LEU A 53 11.94 5.19 -9.64
CA LEU A 53 11.09 5.04 -10.81
C LEU A 53 10.29 6.32 -11.05
N TYR A 54 10.11 6.63 -12.33
CA TYR A 54 9.33 7.78 -12.80
C TYR A 54 8.13 7.30 -13.64
N SER A 55 6.96 7.86 -13.40
CA SER A 55 5.85 7.73 -14.33
C SER A 55 5.92 8.79 -15.42
N THR A 56 5.94 8.34 -16.66
CA THR A 56 5.83 9.19 -17.85
C THR A 56 4.49 9.05 -18.56
N ARG A 57 3.57 8.26 -17.97
CA ARG A 57 2.26 7.91 -18.52
C ARG A 57 1.14 8.50 -17.66
N GLY A 58 -0.08 8.53 -18.17
CA GLY A 58 -1.25 9.00 -17.46
C GLY A 58 -1.09 10.40 -16.90
N GLU A 59 -1.35 10.58 -15.62
CA GLU A 59 -1.21 11.86 -14.90
C GLU A 59 0.25 12.27 -14.68
N ARG A 60 1.24 11.42 -15.02
CA ARG A 60 2.69 11.65 -14.89
C ARG A 60 3.16 11.91 -13.46
N GLY A 61 2.42 11.39 -12.51
CA GLY A 61 2.72 11.29 -11.10
C GLY A 61 2.22 9.96 -10.59
N VAL A 62 2.86 9.44 -9.56
CA VAL A 62 2.43 8.20 -8.91
C VAL A 62 2.51 8.33 -7.41
N ARG A 63 1.47 7.81 -6.75
CA ARG A 63 1.32 7.82 -5.29
C ARG A 63 1.04 6.41 -4.79
N ASP A 64 1.10 6.22 -3.48
CA ASP A 64 0.66 5.03 -2.76
C ASP A 64 1.20 3.72 -3.37
N PRO A 65 2.54 3.59 -3.54
CA PRO A 65 3.09 2.39 -4.14
C PRO A 65 2.94 1.19 -3.22
N HIS A 66 2.61 0.04 -3.82
CA HIS A 66 2.63 -1.25 -3.17
C HIS A 66 3.46 -2.24 -3.97
N ILE A 67 4.23 -3.09 -3.29
CA ILE A 67 5.07 -4.12 -3.90
C ILE A 67 4.69 -5.50 -3.35
N VAL A 68 4.59 -6.49 -4.23
CA VAL A 68 4.38 -7.87 -3.85
C VAL A 68 5.43 -8.79 -4.49
N ARG A 69 5.91 -9.75 -3.70
CA ARG A 69 6.77 -10.83 -4.18
C ARG A 69 5.92 -11.95 -4.75
N SER A 70 6.35 -12.57 -5.86
CA SER A 70 5.69 -13.76 -6.40
C SER A 70 5.76 -14.93 -5.42
N PRO A 71 4.80 -15.87 -5.45
CA PRO A 71 4.82 -17.05 -4.59
C PRO A 71 6.07 -17.94 -4.77
N LYS A 72 6.75 -17.81 -5.91
CA LYS A 72 8.02 -18.51 -6.19
C LYS A 72 9.26 -17.73 -5.73
N GLY A 73 9.08 -16.47 -5.32
CA GLY A 73 10.18 -15.59 -4.93
C GLY A 73 11.04 -15.07 -6.08
N ASP A 74 10.66 -15.32 -7.34
CA ASP A 74 11.45 -15.05 -8.53
C ASP A 74 11.08 -13.74 -9.25
N ARG A 75 10.08 -13.02 -8.74
CA ARG A 75 9.53 -11.83 -9.39
C ARG A 75 8.84 -10.90 -8.39
N PHE A 76 8.89 -9.62 -8.70
CA PHE A 76 8.24 -8.56 -7.94
C PHE A 76 7.34 -7.74 -8.85
N TYR A 77 6.18 -7.38 -8.35
CA TYR A 77 5.26 -6.46 -9.01
C TYR A 77 5.06 -5.24 -8.12
N LEU A 78 5.26 -4.07 -8.67
CA LEU A 78 4.98 -2.79 -8.02
C LEU A 78 3.79 -2.16 -8.70
N VAL A 79 2.76 -1.84 -7.92
CA VAL A 79 1.58 -1.11 -8.36
C VAL A 79 1.54 0.25 -7.69
N ALA A 80 0.98 1.26 -8.35
CA ALA A 80 0.85 2.59 -7.77
C ALA A 80 -0.34 3.35 -8.37
N THR A 81 -0.87 4.29 -7.61
CA THR A 81 -1.90 5.24 -8.07
C THR A 81 -1.37 6.10 -9.20
N ASP A 82 -2.07 6.17 -10.33
CA ASP A 82 -1.81 7.15 -11.38
C ASP A 82 -2.45 8.48 -10.99
N LEU A 83 -1.71 9.30 -10.27
CA LEU A 83 -2.19 10.57 -9.72
C LEU A 83 -1.06 11.58 -9.57
N ARG A 84 -1.30 12.82 -10.01
CA ARG A 84 -0.43 13.96 -9.78
C ARG A 84 -1.25 15.13 -9.24
N VAL A 85 -0.93 15.54 -8.03
CA VAL A 85 -1.54 16.69 -7.35
C VAL A 85 -0.68 17.95 -7.51
N TYR A 86 0.65 17.77 -7.61
CA TYR A 86 1.58 18.88 -7.80
C TYR A 86 1.17 19.79 -8.96
N SER A 87 1.03 21.09 -8.68
CA SER A 87 0.53 22.11 -9.59
C SER A 87 -0.97 22.03 -9.93
N SER A 88 -1.74 21.23 -9.21
CA SER A 88 -3.19 21.14 -9.37
C SER A 88 -3.85 20.88 -8.03
N ASP A 89 -4.70 21.81 -7.55
CA ASP A 89 -5.46 21.63 -6.29
C ASP A 89 -6.90 21.15 -6.56
N ASP A 90 -7.18 20.65 -7.76
CA ASP A 90 -8.54 20.24 -8.17
C ASP A 90 -8.85 18.81 -7.72
N TRP A 91 -8.99 18.64 -6.40
CA TRP A 91 -9.35 17.36 -5.80
C TRP A 91 -10.72 16.83 -6.25
N GLU A 92 -11.67 17.73 -6.62
CA GLU A 92 -12.96 17.30 -7.15
C GLU A 92 -12.79 16.60 -8.50
N ARG A 93 -12.02 17.17 -9.42
CA ARG A 93 -11.68 16.51 -10.69
C ARG A 93 -10.96 15.19 -10.45
N LEU A 94 -9.93 15.20 -9.58
CA LEU A 94 -9.10 14.01 -9.31
C LEU A 94 -9.91 12.86 -8.73
N GLN A 95 -10.94 13.14 -7.94
CA GLN A 95 -11.82 12.14 -7.35
C GLN A 95 -12.97 11.73 -8.28
N ARG A 96 -13.51 12.66 -9.07
CA ARG A 96 -14.70 12.43 -9.92
C ARG A 96 -14.34 11.98 -11.34
N HIS A 97 -13.28 12.54 -11.90
CA HIS A 97 -12.81 12.34 -13.28
C HIS A 97 -11.29 12.09 -13.32
N GLY A 98 -10.78 11.39 -12.32
CA GLY A 98 -9.39 10.98 -12.23
C GLY A 98 -9.08 9.77 -13.10
N SER A 99 -7.87 9.25 -12.94
CA SER A 99 -7.46 8.05 -13.64
C SER A 99 -8.20 6.81 -13.15
N ARG A 100 -8.66 5.98 -14.09
CA ARG A 100 -9.24 4.64 -13.83
C ARG A 100 -8.20 3.54 -13.99
N SER A 101 -6.94 3.93 -14.06
CA SER A 101 -5.80 3.06 -14.28
C SER A 101 -4.86 3.05 -13.10
N ILE A 102 -4.05 2.01 -13.00
CA ILE A 102 -2.91 1.93 -12.09
C ILE A 102 -1.62 1.82 -12.89
N MET A 103 -0.53 2.35 -12.32
CA MET A 103 0.81 2.10 -12.85
C MET A 103 1.34 0.77 -12.33
N ILE A 104 1.99 -0.01 -13.19
CA ILE A 104 2.55 -1.33 -12.86
C ILE A 104 3.97 -1.42 -13.40
N TRP A 105 4.92 -1.81 -12.53
CA TRP A 105 6.28 -2.22 -12.88
C TRP A 105 6.53 -3.66 -12.47
N GLU A 106 7.49 -4.28 -13.10
CA GLU A 106 7.88 -5.67 -12.88
C GLU A 106 9.39 -5.77 -12.78
N SER A 107 9.91 -6.50 -11.79
CA SER A 107 11.32 -6.75 -11.58
C SER A 107 11.59 -8.20 -11.17
N GLN A 108 12.80 -8.70 -11.44
CA GLN A 108 13.29 -9.99 -10.96
C GLN A 108 14.29 -9.84 -9.81
N ASP A 109 14.76 -8.63 -9.54
CA ASP A 109 15.88 -8.38 -8.63
C ASP A 109 15.72 -7.16 -7.71
N LEU A 110 14.60 -6.43 -7.79
CA LEU A 110 14.29 -5.20 -7.06
C LEU A 110 15.07 -3.96 -7.52
N VAL A 111 15.96 -4.09 -8.51
CA VAL A 111 16.81 -3.01 -9.01
C VAL A 111 16.43 -2.63 -10.45
N ASP A 112 16.29 -3.63 -11.31
CA ASP A 112 15.88 -3.44 -12.70
C ASP A 112 14.38 -3.66 -12.86
N TRP A 113 13.64 -2.59 -13.14
CA TRP A 113 12.18 -2.58 -13.14
C TRP A 113 11.55 -2.50 -14.54
N GLY A 114 12.32 -2.40 -15.57
CA GLY A 114 11.78 -2.25 -16.92
C GLY A 114 10.86 -1.02 -17.09
N GLU A 115 10.14 -0.97 -18.21
CA GLU A 115 9.17 0.11 -18.47
C GLU A 115 7.86 -0.10 -17.67
N GLY A 116 7.42 0.97 -16.99
CA GLY A 116 6.11 1.01 -16.33
C GLY A 116 4.96 0.96 -17.34
N ARG A 117 3.90 0.27 -16.98
CA ARG A 117 2.67 0.14 -17.77
C ARG A 117 1.52 0.81 -17.06
N LEU A 118 0.72 1.56 -17.80
CA LEU A 118 -0.56 2.08 -17.34
C LEU A 118 -1.65 1.07 -17.72
N VAL A 119 -2.37 0.54 -16.74
CA VAL A 119 -3.39 -0.49 -16.95
C VAL A 119 -4.72 -0.04 -16.36
N GLU A 120 -5.76 0.05 -17.19
CA GLU A 120 -7.11 0.34 -16.73
C GLU A 120 -7.68 -0.89 -16.01
N VAL A 121 -8.09 -0.70 -14.75
CA VAL A 121 -8.62 -1.77 -13.88
C VAL A 121 -10.00 -1.45 -13.32
N ALA A 122 -10.38 -0.18 -13.30
CA ALA A 122 -11.67 0.25 -12.76
C ALA A 122 -12.73 0.38 -13.85
N PRO A 123 -14.02 0.17 -13.53
CA PRO A 123 -15.12 0.27 -14.51
C PRO A 123 -15.37 1.71 -14.94
N PRO A 124 -16.13 1.93 -16.04
CA PRO A 124 -16.45 3.30 -16.53
C PRO A 124 -17.13 4.20 -15.50
N GLU A 125 -17.86 3.63 -14.55
CA GLU A 125 -18.57 4.32 -13.47
C GLU A 125 -17.64 4.77 -12.32
N ALA A 126 -16.36 4.40 -12.36
CA ALA A 126 -15.39 4.77 -11.35
C ALA A 126 -14.76 6.14 -11.64
N GLY A 127 -14.82 7.05 -10.67
CA GLY A 127 -14.23 8.38 -10.78
C GLY A 127 -12.73 8.43 -10.54
N ASN A 128 -12.17 7.43 -9.90
CA ASN A 128 -10.75 7.36 -9.53
C ASN A 128 -10.31 5.91 -9.24
N THR A 129 -9.01 5.70 -9.15
CA THR A 129 -8.39 4.41 -8.76
C THR A 129 -7.20 4.72 -7.87
N TRP A 130 -7.43 4.77 -6.54
CA TRP A 130 -6.43 5.23 -5.58
C TRP A 130 -5.94 4.11 -4.66
N ALA A 131 -4.68 4.23 -4.22
CA ALA A 131 -4.01 3.34 -3.30
C ALA A 131 -4.19 1.85 -3.67
N PRO A 132 -3.71 1.42 -4.86
CA PRO A 132 -3.77 0.03 -5.25
C PRO A 132 -2.79 -0.80 -4.42
N GLU A 133 -3.27 -1.92 -3.87
CA GLU A 133 -2.43 -2.93 -3.25
C GLU A 133 -2.72 -4.32 -3.82
N SER A 134 -1.85 -5.29 -3.53
CA SER A 134 -2.00 -6.64 -4.02
C SER A 134 -1.54 -7.67 -3.01
N ILE A 135 -2.30 -8.75 -2.88
CA ILE A 135 -1.97 -9.90 -2.05
C ILE A 135 -2.20 -11.19 -2.83
N TRP A 136 -1.32 -12.18 -2.66
CA TRP A 136 -1.52 -13.50 -3.24
C TRP A 136 -2.66 -14.25 -2.53
N ASP A 137 -3.64 -14.70 -3.30
CA ASP A 137 -4.71 -15.56 -2.82
C ASP A 137 -4.39 -17.02 -3.17
N PRO A 138 -4.02 -17.85 -2.17
CA PRO A 138 -3.70 -19.25 -2.41
C PRO A 138 -4.92 -20.10 -2.79
N GLU A 139 -6.14 -19.68 -2.45
CA GLU A 139 -7.36 -20.37 -2.80
C GLU A 139 -7.67 -20.21 -4.31
N GLN A 140 -7.51 -18.99 -4.83
CA GLN A 140 -7.75 -18.67 -6.23
C GLN A 140 -6.52 -18.87 -7.14
N GLN A 141 -5.33 -19.08 -6.57
CA GLN A 141 -4.06 -19.13 -7.29
C GLN A 141 -3.87 -17.89 -8.18
N ALA A 142 -4.16 -16.72 -7.61
CA ALA A 142 -4.12 -15.43 -8.27
C ALA A 142 -3.81 -14.32 -7.25
N TYR A 143 -3.36 -13.18 -7.70
CA TYR A 143 -3.31 -11.99 -6.86
C TYR A 143 -4.70 -11.37 -6.80
N LEU A 144 -5.15 -11.02 -5.61
CA LEU A 144 -6.23 -10.07 -5.39
C LEU A 144 -5.60 -8.68 -5.39
N VAL A 145 -5.94 -7.85 -6.37
CA VAL A 145 -5.52 -6.44 -6.45
C VAL A 145 -6.73 -5.60 -6.08
N HIS A 146 -6.58 -4.72 -5.10
CA HIS A 146 -7.66 -3.86 -4.62
C HIS A 146 -7.25 -2.39 -4.64
N TRP A 147 -8.23 -1.50 -4.67
CA TRP A 147 -8.03 -0.06 -4.73
C TRP A 147 -9.29 0.69 -4.29
N SER A 148 -9.16 1.97 -4.01
CA SER A 148 -10.28 2.85 -3.67
C SER A 148 -10.86 3.49 -4.92
N SER A 149 -12.20 3.48 -5.08
CA SER A 149 -12.90 4.17 -6.15
C SER A 149 -14.17 4.85 -5.66
N THR A 150 -14.39 6.10 -6.07
CA THR A 150 -15.71 6.70 -6.04
C THR A 150 -16.53 6.09 -7.16
N LEU A 151 -17.58 5.34 -6.82
CA LEU A 151 -18.35 4.57 -7.79
C LEU A 151 -19.73 5.22 -7.99
N TYR A 152 -19.97 5.71 -9.21
CA TYR A 152 -21.20 6.37 -9.62
C TYR A 152 -22.21 5.38 -10.22
N ASP A 153 -23.46 5.82 -10.40
CA ASP A 153 -24.52 5.02 -11.04
C ASP A 153 -24.46 5.11 -12.58
N ASN A 154 -23.59 5.95 -13.12
CA ASN A 154 -23.44 6.21 -14.56
C ASN A 154 -22.00 6.59 -14.91
N PRO A 155 -21.56 6.34 -16.16
CA PRO A 155 -20.20 6.64 -16.62
C PRO A 155 -19.90 8.14 -16.83
N GLU A 156 -20.93 9.01 -16.81
CA GLU A 156 -20.78 10.45 -16.83
C GLU A 156 -20.38 11.01 -15.45
N HIS A 157 -20.41 10.17 -14.40
CA HIS A 157 -20.13 10.48 -13.02
C HIS A 157 -21.04 11.58 -12.44
N GLU A 158 -22.31 11.57 -12.85
CA GLU A 158 -23.30 12.51 -12.33
C GLU A 158 -23.82 12.07 -10.94
N GLY A 159 -24.27 13.06 -10.15
CA GLY A 159 -24.87 12.82 -8.84
C GLY A 159 -23.85 12.73 -7.71
N GLN A 160 -24.29 12.16 -6.59
CA GLN A 160 -23.49 11.96 -5.39
C GLN A 160 -22.95 10.53 -5.34
N SER A 161 -21.74 10.38 -4.88
CA SER A 161 -21.11 9.08 -4.67
C SER A 161 -20.09 9.13 -3.53
N TYR A 162 -19.47 8.00 -3.21
CA TYR A 162 -18.44 7.86 -2.18
C TYR A 162 -17.46 6.77 -2.55
N ASN A 163 -16.25 6.83 -1.98
CA ASN A 163 -15.22 5.82 -2.18
C ASN A 163 -15.61 4.49 -1.53
N ARG A 164 -15.51 3.43 -2.32
CA ARG A 164 -15.56 2.03 -1.91
C ARG A 164 -14.23 1.38 -2.22
N ILE A 165 -13.91 0.28 -1.58
CA ILE A 165 -12.77 -0.53 -2.01
C ILE A 165 -13.27 -1.52 -3.05
N MET A 166 -12.67 -1.45 -4.23
CA MET A 166 -12.86 -2.36 -5.35
C MET A 166 -11.75 -3.42 -5.35
N TYR A 167 -11.95 -4.54 -6.04
CA TYR A 167 -10.89 -5.50 -6.33
C TYR A 167 -11.10 -6.18 -7.68
N ALA A 168 -10.00 -6.66 -8.24
CA ALA A 168 -9.97 -7.61 -9.35
C ALA A 168 -8.88 -8.65 -9.10
N THR A 169 -8.93 -9.78 -9.79
CA THR A 169 -7.89 -10.81 -9.69
C THR A 169 -7.03 -10.83 -10.94
N THR A 170 -5.74 -11.17 -10.76
CA THR A 170 -4.79 -11.31 -11.86
C THR A 170 -3.76 -12.40 -11.54
N ARG A 171 -3.18 -13.01 -12.58
CA ARG A 171 -2.05 -13.93 -12.43
C ARG A 171 -0.73 -13.38 -12.94
N ASP A 172 -0.78 -12.29 -13.67
CA ASP A 172 0.35 -11.78 -14.46
C ASP A 172 0.46 -10.23 -14.46
N PHE A 173 -0.43 -9.53 -13.76
CA PHE A 173 -0.57 -8.08 -13.77
C PHE A 173 -0.71 -7.47 -15.17
N ARG A 174 -1.18 -8.27 -16.16
CA ARG A 174 -1.45 -7.85 -17.55
C ARG A 174 -2.92 -7.96 -17.88
N SER A 175 -3.55 -9.04 -17.43
CA SER A 175 -4.98 -9.28 -17.57
C SER A 175 -5.63 -9.38 -16.21
N PHE A 176 -6.76 -8.72 -16.06
CA PHE A 176 -7.52 -8.64 -14.82
C PHE A 176 -8.92 -9.19 -15.02
N SER A 177 -9.49 -9.77 -13.98
CA SER A 177 -10.92 -10.10 -13.95
C SER A 177 -11.76 -8.84 -13.97
N GLU A 178 -13.08 -8.98 -14.23
CA GLU A 178 -14.03 -7.90 -13.99
C GLU A 178 -13.93 -7.41 -12.55
N PRO A 179 -13.87 -6.07 -12.33
CA PRO A 179 -13.78 -5.49 -11.00
C PRO A 179 -15.07 -5.68 -10.20
N ARG A 180 -14.92 -5.84 -8.89
CA ARG A 180 -16.02 -6.02 -7.94
C ARG A 180 -15.81 -5.14 -6.71
N VAL A 181 -16.89 -4.79 -6.03
CA VAL A 181 -16.83 -4.14 -4.73
C VAL A 181 -16.37 -5.14 -3.67
N TRP A 182 -15.35 -4.76 -2.91
CA TRP A 182 -14.80 -5.54 -1.80
C TRP A 182 -15.22 -5.02 -0.42
N ILE A 183 -15.19 -3.68 -0.26
CA ILE A 183 -15.71 -3.01 0.94
C ILE A 183 -16.72 -1.95 0.50
N ASP A 184 -17.94 -2.09 0.98
CA ASP A 184 -18.96 -1.05 0.95
C ASP A 184 -19.63 -0.95 2.32
N ARG A 185 -19.37 0.13 3.01
CA ARG A 185 -19.94 0.41 4.33
C ARG A 185 -21.06 1.45 4.30
N GLY A 186 -21.47 1.88 3.09
CA GLY A 186 -22.42 2.97 2.91
C GLY A 186 -21.82 4.36 3.15
N TRP A 187 -20.49 4.45 3.32
CA TRP A 187 -19.73 5.69 3.46
C TRP A 187 -18.32 5.57 2.91
N GLN A 188 -17.66 6.69 2.73
CA GLN A 188 -16.32 6.77 2.16
C GLN A 188 -15.31 5.94 2.96
N THR A 189 -14.71 4.93 2.29
CA THR A 189 -13.65 4.08 2.79
C THR A 189 -12.52 4.07 1.77
N ILE A 190 -11.29 4.36 2.19
CA ILE A 190 -10.11 4.38 1.33
C ILE A 190 -8.93 3.63 1.98
N ASP A 191 -7.86 3.45 1.23
CA ASP A 191 -6.55 2.98 1.68
C ASP A 191 -6.63 1.67 2.47
N ALA A 192 -7.00 0.58 1.80
CA ALA A 192 -7.02 -0.72 2.43
C ALA A 192 -5.68 -1.43 2.28
N THR A 193 -5.18 -2.02 3.37
CA THR A 193 -4.02 -2.94 3.39
C THR A 193 -4.36 -4.24 4.08
N VAL A 194 -3.67 -5.33 3.74
CA VAL A 194 -3.97 -6.68 4.28
C VAL A 194 -2.69 -7.41 4.64
N THR A 195 -2.72 -8.09 5.78
CA THR A 195 -1.70 -9.08 6.17
C THR A 195 -2.36 -10.40 6.54
N GLU A 196 -1.62 -11.50 6.47
CA GLU A 196 -2.07 -12.82 6.90
C GLU A 196 -1.24 -13.27 8.10
N HIS A 197 -1.89 -13.90 9.06
CA HIS A 197 -1.24 -14.59 10.17
C HIS A 197 -2.08 -15.76 10.66
N ASP A 198 -1.45 -16.93 10.73
CA ASP A 198 -2.05 -18.18 11.24
C ASP A 198 -3.39 -18.56 10.56
N GLY A 199 -3.48 -18.33 9.23
CA GLY A 199 -4.67 -18.63 8.44
C GLY A 199 -5.81 -17.63 8.61
N LEU A 200 -5.56 -16.49 9.25
CA LEU A 200 -6.50 -15.39 9.40
C LEU A 200 -5.95 -14.15 8.69
N TYR A 201 -6.75 -13.56 7.84
CA TYR A 201 -6.44 -12.28 7.19
C TYR A 201 -6.89 -11.13 8.09
N TYR A 202 -6.05 -10.11 8.19
CA TYR A 202 -6.28 -8.86 8.90
C TYR A 202 -6.27 -7.74 7.88
N ARG A 203 -7.39 -7.05 7.72
CA ARG A 203 -7.55 -5.92 6.81
C ARG A 203 -7.67 -4.64 7.60
N PHE A 204 -6.90 -3.63 7.18
CA PHE A 204 -6.96 -2.28 7.73
C PHE A 204 -7.44 -1.35 6.64
N ALA A 205 -8.24 -0.34 6.96
CA ALA A 205 -8.65 0.69 6.02
C ALA A 205 -9.01 1.98 6.75
N LYS A 206 -9.07 3.09 6.01
CA LYS A 206 -9.44 4.39 6.56
C LYS A 206 -10.94 4.62 6.49
N ASP A 207 -11.52 5.05 7.61
CA ASP A 207 -12.83 5.71 7.66
C ASP A 207 -12.65 7.18 7.26
N GLU A 208 -13.06 7.53 6.04
CA GLU A 208 -12.86 8.88 5.50
C GLU A 208 -13.94 9.87 5.96
N ARG A 209 -14.94 9.45 6.75
CA ARG A 209 -15.96 10.36 7.28
C ARG A 209 -15.35 11.44 8.17
N PRO A 210 -15.86 12.68 8.13
CA PRO A 210 -15.53 13.68 9.14
C PRO A 210 -15.85 13.16 10.54
N ARG A 211 -14.92 13.33 11.49
CA ARG A 211 -15.16 12.93 12.88
C ARG A 211 -16.28 13.77 13.50
N GLY A 212 -17.25 13.12 14.14
CA GLY A 212 -18.41 13.77 14.77
C GLY A 212 -19.36 12.74 15.38
N GLU A 213 -20.56 13.18 15.74
CA GLU A 213 -21.58 12.35 16.43
C GLU A 213 -21.91 11.08 15.66
N GLY A 214 -22.02 11.14 14.32
CA GLY A 214 -22.30 9.99 13.46
C GLY A 214 -21.06 9.14 13.08
N ALA A 215 -19.84 9.59 13.42
CA ALA A 215 -18.58 8.93 13.11
C ALA A 215 -17.51 9.27 14.15
N PRO A 216 -17.61 8.75 15.39
CA PRO A 216 -16.69 9.10 16.47
C PRO A 216 -15.24 8.73 16.14
N HIS A 217 -15.04 7.72 15.30
CA HIS A 217 -13.73 7.25 14.81
C HIS A 217 -13.43 7.67 13.37
N GLY A 218 -14.15 8.65 12.81
CA GLY A 218 -13.89 9.18 11.47
C GLY A 218 -12.48 9.75 11.33
N LYS A 219 -11.92 9.74 10.10
CA LYS A 219 -10.55 10.14 9.80
C LYS A 219 -9.50 9.33 10.57
N SER A 220 -9.75 8.04 10.79
CA SER A 220 -8.81 7.10 11.39
C SER A 220 -8.89 5.71 10.76
N VAL A 221 -7.98 4.85 11.14
CA VAL A 221 -7.90 3.49 10.65
C VAL A 221 -8.79 2.57 11.50
N PHE A 222 -9.46 1.63 10.82
CA PHE A 222 -10.16 0.50 11.45
C PHE A 222 -9.58 -0.82 10.94
N SER A 223 -9.85 -1.91 11.64
CA SER A 223 -9.44 -3.26 11.22
C SER A 223 -10.57 -4.27 11.31
N GLU A 224 -10.46 -5.29 10.47
CA GLU A 224 -11.39 -6.41 10.34
C GLU A 224 -10.63 -7.70 10.06
N THR A 225 -11.23 -8.84 10.33
CA THR A 225 -10.64 -10.16 10.11
C THR A 225 -11.53 -11.07 9.27
N SER A 226 -10.91 -11.98 8.53
CA SER A 226 -11.59 -13.04 7.77
C SER A 226 -10.68 -14.24 7.56
N THR A 227 -11.25 -15.42 7.37
CA THR A 227 -10.53 -16.64 6.97
C THR A 227 -10.34 -16.75 5.45
N SER A 228 -10.94 -15.87 4.67
CA SER A 228 -10.81 -15.84 3.20
C SER A 228 -10.77 -14.41 2.69
N LEU A 229 -9.88 -14.14 1.73
CA LEU A 229 -9.75 -12.83 1.09
C LEU A 229 -11.00 -12.41 0.32
N ALA A 230 -11.65 -13.37 -0.36
CA ALA A 230 -12.83 -13.12 -1.17
C ALA A 230 -14.14 -13.09 -0.36
N ALA A 231 -14.10 -13.23 0.97
CA ALA A 231 -15.29 -13.24 1.81
C ALA A 231 -16.08 -11.92 1.71
N HIS A 232 -17.39 -12.03 1.59
CA HIS A 232 -18.29 -10.87 1.63
C HIS A 232 -18.51 -10.33 3.06
N GLY A 233 -18.22 -11.13 4.09
CA GLY A 233 -18.39 -10.77 5.50
C GLY A 233 -17.05 -10.83 6.22
N TRP A 234 -16.51 -9.66 6.57
CA TRP A 234 -15.37 -9.52 7.45
C TRP A 234 -15.85 -9.17 8.85
N THR A 235 -15.22 -9.73 9.86
CA THR A 235 -15.58 -9.48 11.28
C THR A 235 -14.84 -8.23 11.75
N PRO A 236 -15.53 -7.18 12.22
CA PRO A 236 -14.87 -6.02 12.81
C PRO A 236 -13.96 -6.41 13.98
N LEU A 237 -12.76 -5.84 14.05
CA LEU A 237 -11.79 -6.09 15.12
C LEU A 237 -11.54 -4.83 15.96
N ALA A 238 -11.16 -3.72 15.33
CA ALA A 238 -10.88 -2.47 16.02
C ALA A 238 -11.28 -1.26 15.18
N GLU A 239 -11.61 -0.15 15.86
CA GLU A 239 -11.88 1.16 15.24
C GLU A 239 -11.06 2.23 15.94
N GLY A 240 -10.78 3.33 15.24
CA GLY A 240 -10.05 4.45 15.82
C GLY A 240 -8.58 4.16 16.10
N ILE A 241 -7.97 3.23 15.36
CA ILE A 241 -6.57 2.87 15.55
C ILE A 241 -5.69 4.11 15.33
N GLY A 242 -4.79 4.35 16.27
CA GLY A 242 -3.89 5.51 16.28
C GLY A 242 -4.45 6.76 16.98
N LEU A 243 -5.76 6.86 17.20
CA LEU A 243 -6.36 8.03 17.87
C LEU A 243 -5.81 8.21 19.29
N GLY A 244 -5.46 9.46 19.63
CA GLY A 244 -4.81 9.81 20.88
C GLY A 244 -3.29 9.99 20.72
N ALA A 245 -2.64 9.27 19.79
CA ALA A 245 -1.25 9.51 19.39
C ALA A 245 -1.16 10.38 18.13
N ILE A 246 -2.14 10.23 17.23
CA ILE A 246 -2.34 11.07 16.03
C ILE A 246 -3.74 11.67 16.04
N SER A 247 -3.91 12.79 15.34
CA SER A 247 -5.22 13.46 15.25
C SER A 247 -6.09 12.89 14.13
N GLN A 248 -5.53 12.63 12.97
CA GLN A 248 -6.18 12.01 11.81
C GLN A 248 -5.16 11.16 11.07
N GLY A 249 -5.59 10.04 10.49
CA GLY A 249 -4.68 9.13 9.82
C GLY A 249 -5.27 8.49 8.57
N GLU A 250 -4.38 8.21 7.60
CA GLU A 250 -4.66 7.51 6.34
C GLU A 250 -3.50 6.60 5.97
N GLY A 251 -3.59 5.95 4.82
CA GLY A 251 -2.50 5.17 4.25
C GLY A 251 -1.90 4.15 5.21
N PRO A 252 -2.69 3.27 5.85
CA PRO A 252 -2.11 2.25 6.72
C PRO A 252 -1.25 1.29 5.90
N LEU A 253 -0.06 0.97 6.39
CA LEU A 253 0.74 -0.18 5.93
C LEU A 253 1.05 -1.08 7.12
N VAL A 254 1.06 -2.38 6.89
CA VAL A 254 1.29 -3.37 7.95
C VAL A 254 2.35 -4.39 7.51
N TYR A 255 3.29 -4.72 8.40
CA TYR A 255 4.29 -5.77 8.18
C TYR A 255 4.73 -6.41 9.48
N LYS A 256 5.29 -7.62 9.37
CA LYS A 256 5.80 -8.40 10.50
C LYS A 256 7.29 -8.21 10.66
N SER A 257 7.79 -8.24 11.89
CA SER A 257 9.21 -8.37 12.20
C SER A 257 9.79 -9.66 11.63
N ASN A 258 10.98 -9.60 11.03
CA ASN A 258 11.69 -10.77 10.54
C ASN A 258 12.13 -11.71 11.69
N SER A 259 12.42 -11.14 12.85
CA SER A 259 13.07 -11.83 13.97
C SER A 259 12.20 -12.01 15.21
N GLU A 260 11.10 -11.24 15.33
CA GLU A 260 10.22 -11.25 16.50
C GLU A 260 8.77 -11.56 16.14
N GLN A 261 8.01 -12.04 17.11
CA GLN A 261 6.55 -12.14 17.03
C GLN A 261 5.97 -10.75 17.32
N LYS A 262 6.13 -9.85 16.35
CA LYS A 262 5.75 -8.45 16.44
C LYS A 262 5.32 -7.95 15.06
N TRP A 263 4.30 -7.10 15.01
CA TRP A 263 3.83 -6.42 13.81
C TRP A 263 3.94 -4.92 13.99
N PHE A 264 4.17 -4.25 12.87
CA PHE A 264 4.21 -2.80 12.78
C PHE A 264 3.07 -2.34 11.88
N LEU A 265 2.36 -1.32 12.31
CA LEU A 265 1.33 -0.61 11.54
C LEU A 265 1.75 0.85 11.45
N TRP A 266 2.00 1.33 10.24
CA TRP A 266 2.29 2.73 10.05
C TRP A 266 1.08 3.45 9.50
N ILE A 267 0.85 4.68 9.93
CA ILE A 267 -0.30 5.50 9.56
C ILE A 267 0.22 6.89 9.16
N ASP A 268 -0.19 7.40 8.00
CA ASP A 268 0.13 8.75 7.54
C ASP A 268 -0.77 9.76 8.26
N GLU A 269 -0.19 10.50 9.21
CA GLU A 269 -0.87 11.64 9.83
C GLU A 269 -0.74 12.85 8.91
N PHE A 270 -1.80 13.15 8.16
CA PHE A 270 -1.79 14.19 7.13
C PHE A 270 -2.08 15.59 7.67
N THR A 271 -2.48 15.73 8.94
CA THR A 271 -2.76 17.02 9.60
C THR A 271 -2.68 16.88 11.14
N PRO A 272 -2.25 17.91 11.92
CA PRO A 272 -1.76 19.21 11.46
C PRO A 272 -0.36 19.16 10.88
N GLU A 273 0.46 18.21 11.32
CA GLU A 273 1.81 17.97 10.81
C GLU A 273 1.82 16.67 10.01
N ARG A 274 2.22 16.72 8.75
CA ARG A 274 2.37 15.52 7.93
C ARG A 274 3.56 14.71 8.40
N ARG A 275 3.30 13.49 8.90
CA ARG A 275 4.32 12.53 9.31
C ARG A 275 3.77 11.11 9.24
N TYR A 276 4.61 10.17 8.95
CA TYR A 276 4.26 8.76 9.04
C TYR A 276 4.56 8.28 10.46
N VAL A 277 3.56 7.72 11.15
CA VAL A 277 3.68 7.32 12.55
C VAL A 277 3.57 5.81 12.65
N ALA A 278 4.59 5.19 13.25
CA ALA A 278 4.63 3.76 13.46
C ALA A 278 3.98 3.36 14.78
N PHE A 279 3.20 2.29 14.73
CA PHE A 279 2.61 1.58 15.87
C PHE A 279 3.07 0.14 15.85
N GLU A 280 3.05 -0.53 17.00
CA GLU A 280 3.44 -1.93 17.13
C GLU A 280 2.48 -2.74 17.99
N THR A 281 2.40 -4.03 17.71
CA THR A 281 1.70 -5.02 18.53
C THR A 281 2.44 -6.35 18.50
N THR A 282 2.30 -7.14 19.56
CA THR A 282 2.72 -8.56 19.59
C THR A 282 1.56 -9.53 19.42
N ASP A 283 0.33 -9.00 19.29
CA ASP A 283 -0.89 -9.76 19.12
C ASP A 283 -1.84 -9.03 18.15
N LEU A 284 -1.84 -9.44 16.88
CA LEU A 284 -2.74 -8.91 15.87
C LEU A 284 -4.23 -9.09 16.23
N ALA A 285 -4.56 -10.19 16.89
CA ALA A 285 -5.94 -10.54 17.21
C ALA A 285 -6.53 -9.65 18.31
N SER A 286 -5.69 -8.98 19.10
CA SER A 286 -6.16 -8.01 20.10
C SER A 286 -6.76 -6.75 19.47
N GLY A 287 -6.35 -6.37 18.28
CA GLY A 287 -6.67 -5.08 17.65
C GLY A 287 -6.05 -3.88 18.38
N GLU A 288 -5.20 -4.11 19.36
CA GLU A 288 -4.54 -3.06 20.16
C GLU A 288 -3.16 -2.72 19.57
N TRP A 289 -2.90 -1.42 19.44
CA TRP A 289 -1.65 -0.89 18.87
C TRP A 289 -1.07 0.18 19.78
N THR A 290 0.23 0.14 20.00
CA THR A 290 0.96 1.14 20.78
C THR A 290 1.96 1.88 19.89
N PRO A 291 2.17 3.20 20.07
CA PRO A 291 3.17 3.93 19.29
C PRO A 291 4.57 3.33 19.47
N SER A 292 5.24 3.07 18.35
CA SER A 292 6.63 2.64 18.34
C SER A 292 7.57 3.77 18.78
N ARG A 293 8.72 3.39 19.33
CA ARG A 293 9.75 4.33 19.77
C ARG A 293 10.97 4.23 18.86
N ASP A 294 11.76 5.30 18.85
CA ASP A 294 13.01 5.36 18.08
C ASP A 294 12.82 5.01 16.60
N VAL A 295 11.91 5.74 15.95
CA VAL A 295 11.59 5.57 14.52
C VAL A 295 12.40 6.56 13.71
N ARG A 296 13.13 6.07 12.71
CA ARG A 296 13.89 6.89 11.76
C ARG A 296 13.44 6.59 10.34
N LEU A 297 12.79 7.53 9.72
CA LEU A 297 12.29 7.44 8.36
C LEU A 297 13.04 8.37 7.42
N PRO A 298 12.98 8.11 6.10
CA PRO A 298 13.42 9.05 5.08
C PRO A 298 12.77 10.43 5.25
N ARG A 299 13.30 11.40 4.54
CA ARG A 299 12.71 12.74 4.56
C ARG A 299 11.39 12.79 3.80
N ASP A 300 10.35 13.34 4.43
CA ASP A 300 9.02 13.59 3.85
C ASP A 300 8.35 12.34 3.23
N PRO A 301 8.39 11.15 3.85
CA PRO A 301 7.77 9.97 3.31
C PRO A 301 6.25 10.08 3.44
N CYS A 302 5.55 9.55 2.45
CA CYS A 302 4.11 9.38 2.46
C CYS A 302 3.76 7.90 2.34
N HIS A 303 2.47 7.58 2.20
CA HIS A 303 1.93 6.24 2.08
C HIS A 303 2.76 5.33 1.15
N GLY A 304 2.96 4.09 1.56
CA GLY A 304 3.75 3.11 0.82
C GLY A 304 3.67 1.73 1.45
N VAL A 305 4.72 0.92 1.25
CA VAL A 305 4.76 -0.47 1.72
C VAL A 305 6.16 -0.84 2.19
N VAL A 306 6.27 -1.71 3.18
CA VAL A 306 7.51 -2.33 3.63
C VAL A 306 7.54 -3.79 3.20
N LEU A 307 8.55 -4.16 2.41
CA LEU A 307 8.81 -5.53 1.94
C LEU A 307 10.00 -6.13 2.70
N PRO A 308 9.85 -7.26 3.41
CA PRO A 308 10.99 -8.00 3.91
C PRO A 308 11.87 -8.50 2.76
N VAL A 309 13.21 -8.33 2.88
CA VAL A 309 14.18 -8.70 1.84
C VAL A 309 15.20 -9.69 2.38
N THR A 310 15.63 -10.63 1.50
CA THR A 310 16.69 -11.59 1.80
C THR A 310 18.05 -10.89 1.83
N ALA A 311 19.09 -11.56 2.34
CA ALA A 311 20.46 -11.01 2.38
C ALA A 311 20.99 -10.65 0.98
N ASP A 312 20.68 -11.46 -0.04
CA ASP A 312 21.10 -11.21 -1.42
C ASP A 312 20.37 -10.00 -2.02
N GLU A 313 19.07 -9.85 -1.74
CA GLU A 313 18.28 -8.70 -2.16
C GLU A 313 18.74 -7.41 -1.47
N TYR A 314 18.97 -7.48 -0.16
CA TYR A 314 19.52 -6.39 0.63
C TYR A 314 20.86 -5.89 0.06
N HIS A 315 21.78 -6.83 -0.22
CA HIS A 315 23.08 -6.50 -0.79
C HIS A 315 22.96 -5.87 -2.19
N ARG A 316 22.09 -6.39 -3.06
CA ARG A 316 21.82 -5.78 -4.37
C ARG A 316 21.29 -4.36 -4.25
N LEU A 317 20.29 -4.15 -3.41
CA LEU A 317 19.68 -2.84 -3.17
C LEU A 317 20.70 -1.83 -2.63
N SER A 318 21.48 -2.21 -1.62
CA SER A 318 22.49 -1.34 -1.02
C SER A 318 23.63 -0.96 -1.98
N SER A 319 23.89 -1.79 -2.99
CA SER A 319 24.97 -1.57 -3.97
C SER A 319 24.50 -0.87 -5.26
N ALA A 320 23.20 -0.91 -5.57
CA ALA A 320 22.67 -0.54 -6.87
C ALA A 320 22.91 0.93 -7.27
N TRP A 321 22.99 1.85 -6.31
CA TRP A 321 23.08 3.31 -6.57
C TRP A 321 24.34 3.95 -6.01
N THR A 322 25.30 3.17 -5.47
CA THR A 322 26.55 3.70 -4.89
C THR A 322 27.52 4.26 -5.93
N ASP A 323 27.45 3.78 -7.18
CA ASP A 323 28.36 4.16 -8.26
C ASP A 323 27.76 5.17 -9.28
N ALA A 324 26.57 5.72 -9.04
CA ALA A 324 26.01 6.75 -9.92
C ALA A 324 26.89 8.01 -9.84
N PRO A 325 27.47 8.51 -10.95
CA PRO A 325 28.27 9.72 -10.91
C PRO A 325 27.42 10.86 -10.38
N ARG A 326 27.87 11.48 -9.28
CA ARG A 326 27.26 12.70 -8.73
C ARG A 326 27.31 13.77 -9.83
N ARG A 327 26.18 14.01 -10.50
CA ARG A 327 26.00 15.07 -11.50
C ARG A 327 25.53 16.35 -10.84
#